data_37f49c90ed92730408ccd6f5c94db9e8
#
_entry.id   37f49c90ed92730408ccd6f5c94db9e8
#
_cell.length_a   1.000
_cell.length_b   1.000
_cell.length_c   1.000
_cell.angle_alpha   90.00
_cell.angle_beta   90.00
_cell.angle_gamma   90.00
#
_symmetry.space_group_name_H-M   'P 1'
#
loop_
_entity.id
_entity.type
_entity.pdbx_description
1 polymer ?
#
loop_
_entity_poly.entity_id
_entity_poly.type
_entity_poly.pdbx_seq_one_letter_code
_entity_poly.pdbx_strand_id
1 'polypeptide(L)'
;MEPFLSLRLTALLIVLSLFCAKAGAHGGVVYEDDQCVLKMGYLLAHFTGFQPQRRGGEEFCEDIPEVGEAIFVIEYLHGHMRQMEVDFRVVRDVMDFGVYANWDDVVSMGDLSDDTVFYLPPARQPDGVLRARHEFVDSGGYIGVVTASDAASNKHYNAVFFFYVGDRSYLSLLAFAALVLLVQLGYLASTGSLQRFVKRRFGKNG
;
A
#
# COMPACT_ATOMS: atom_id res chain seq x y z
N MET A 1 37.75 27.63 -8.72
CA MET A 1 37.59 26.33 -8.03
C MET A 1 36.14 26.01 -7.67
N GLU A 2 35.25 26.98 -7.64
CA GLU A 2 33.84 26.91 -7.26
C GLU A 2 32.89 26.11 -8.21
N PRO A 3 33.03 26.17 -9.58
CA PRO A 3 32.00 25.57 -10.45
C PRO A 3 32.04 24.04 -10.53
N PHE A 4 33.13 23.40 -10.14
CA PHE A 4 33.23 21.94 -10.12
C PHE A 4 32.60 21.33 -8.86
N LEU A 5 32.57 22.07 -7.76
CA LEU A 5 31.95 21.65 -6.51
C LEU A 5 30.43 21.67 -6.64
N SER A 6 29.86 22.72 -7.27
CA SER A 6 28.41 22.83 -7.49
C SER A 6 27.88 21.73 -8.42
N LEU A 7 28.62 21.41 -9.50
CA LEU A 7 28.24 20.35 -10.43
C LEU A 7 28.29 18.97 -9.78
N ARG A 8 29.26 18.70 -8.93
CA ARG A 8 29.35 17.44 -8.17
C ARG A 8 28.26 17.32 -7.11
N LEU A 9 27.94 18.43 -6.43
CA LEU A 9 26.86 18.45 -5.44
C LEU A 9 25.49 18.22 -6.08
N THR A 10 25.26 18.83 -7.25
CA THR A 10 24.01 18.63 -8.00
C THR A 10 23.88 17.20 -8.53
N ALA A 11 24.96 16.62 -9.04
CA ALA A 11 24.99 15.23 -9.48
C ALA A 11 24.76 14.26 -8.30
N LEU A 12 25.33 14.54 -7.13
CA LEU A 12 25.13 13.76 -5.91
C LEU A 12 23.68 13.83 -5.44
N LEU A 13 23.04 15.00 -5.47
CA LEU A 13 21.62 15.16 -5.11
C LEU A 13 20.69 14.44 -6.08
N ILE A 14 21.00 14.43 -7.39
CA ILE A 14 20.23 13.65 -8.38
C ILE A 14 20.37 12.16 -8.11
N VAL A 15 21.56 11.67 -7.84
CA VAL A 15 21.80 10.26 -7.52
C VAL A 15 21.09 9.90 -6.20
N LEU A 16 21.17 10.75 -5.18
CA LEU A 16 20.52 10.51 -3.89
C LEU A 16 19.00 10.49 -4.02
N SER A 17 18.39 11.35 -4.86
CA SER A 17 16.93 11.34 -5.11
C SER A 17 16.46 10.09 -5.85
N LEU A 18 17.30 9.46 -6.67
CA LEU A 18 17.00 8.21 -7.35
C LEU A 18 17.05 6.98 -6.40
N PHE A 19 17.79 7.07 -5.30
CA PHE A 19 17.86 6.01 -4.29
C PHE A 19 16.73 6.06 -3.24
N CYS A 20 16.00 7.18 -3.12
CA CYS A 20 14.85 7.30 -2.21
C CYS A 20 13.56 6.59 -2.69
N ALA A 21 13.59 5.91 -3.83
CA ALA A 21 12.40 5.34 -4.47
C ALA A 21 11.81 4.06 -3.79
N LYS A 22 12.36 3.63 -2.65
CA LYS A 22 11.86 2.45 -1.92
C LYS A 22 11.74 2.69 -0.41
N ALA A 23 11.16 3.79 0.00
CA ALA A 23 10.66 3.91 1.37
C ALA A 23 9.19 3.47 1.38
N GLY A 24 8.96 2.17 1.45
CA GLY A 24 7.65 1.62 1.75
C GLY A 24 7.34 1.92 3.21
N ALA A 25 6.50 2.91 3.48
CA ALA A 25 5.94 3.14 4.79
C ALA A 25 4.68 2.29 4.88
N HIS A 26 4.77 1.10 5.49
CA HIS A 26 3.63 0.21 5.69
C HIS A 26 3.02 0.49 7.06
N GLY A 27 1.81 1.02 7.08
CA GLY A 27 0.99 1.15 8.28
C GLY A 27 0.11 -0.09 8.44
N GLY A 28 0.23 -0.79 9.56
CA GLY A 28 -0.78 -1.74 10.01
C GLY A 28 -0.38 -3.21 10.10
N VAL A 29 0.78 -3.64 9.60
CA VAL A 29 1.22 -5.04 9.68
C VAL A 29 2.61 -5.12 10.27
N VAL A 30 2.76 -5.65 11.47
CA VAL A 30 4.06 -5.89 12.10
C VAL A 30 4.05 -7.24 12.82
N TYR A 31 4.58 -8.25 12.18
CA TYR A 31 5.32 -9.31 12.84
C TYR A 31 6.73 -9.27 12.23
N GLU A 32 7.76 -9.48 13.02
CA GLU A 32 9.14 -9.05 12.75
C GLU A 32 9.75 -9.41 11.39
N ASP A 33 9.11 -10.28 10.57
CA ASP A 33 9.56 -10.62 9.22
C ASP A 33 8.41 -10.94 8.22
N ASP A 34 7.12 -10.87 8.64
CA ASP A 34 5.99 -11.25 7.79
C ASP A 34 5.01 -10.10 7.61
N GLN A 35 5.00 -9.50 6.42
CA GLN A 35 4.14 -8.36 6.05
C GLN A 35 2.65 -8.73 5.95
N CYS A 36 2.32 -10.02 5.99
CA CYS A 36 0.97 -10.53 5.81
C CYS A 36 0.20 -10.72 7.12
N VAL A 37 0.76 -10.38 8.28
CA VAL A 37 0.13 -10.64 9.58
C VAL A 37 -0.78 -9.50 10.02
N LEU A 38 -2.07 -9.79 10.19
CA LEU A 38 -3.07 -8.92 10.81
C LEU A 38 -3.01 -9.05 12.33
N LYS A 39 -2.94 -7.91 13.03
CA LYS A 39 -2.94 -7.84 14.48
C LYS A 39 -4.27 -7.28 14.99
N MET A 40 -5.00 -8.09 15.77
CA MET A 40 -6.27 -7.75 16.42
C MET A 40 -6.10 -7.82 17.94
N GLY A 41 -5.59 -6.74 18.55
CA GLY A 41 -5.20 -6.78 19.95
C GLY A 41 -4.07 -7.77 20.22
N TYR A 42 -4.34 -8.86 20.96
CA TYR A 42 -3.39 -9.95 21.19
C TYR A 42 -3.52 -11.09 20.17
N LEU A 43 -4.57 -11.07 19.34
CA LEU A 43 -4.82 -12.07 18.32
C LEU A 43 -4.03 -11.74 17.05
N LEU A 44 -3.56 -12.80 16.37
CA LEU A 44 -2.85 -12.71 15.12
C LEU A 44 -3.51 -13.61 14.08
N ALA A 45 -3.61 -13.12 12.86
CA ALA A 45 -4.03 -13.90 11.69
C ALA A 45 -3.13 -13.57 10.50
N HIS A 46 -2.86 -14.53 9.65
CA HIS A 46 -2.14 -14.34 8.40
C HIS A 46 -3.14 -14.07 7.28
N PHE A 47 -2.94 -12.99 6.56
CA PHE A 47 -3.79 -12.57 5.45
C PHE A 47 -3.07 -12.81 4.13
N THR A 48 -3.74 -13.43 3.19
CA THR A 48 -3.22 -13.63 1.84
C THR A 48 -4.32 -13.43 0.81
N GLY A 49 -4.03 -12.66 -0.23
CA GLY A 49 -4.85 -12.51 -1.41
C GLY A 49 -4.32 -13.35 -2.58
N PHE A 50 -5.20 -13.86 -3.42
CA PHE A 50 -4.87 -14.62 -4.62
C PHE A 50 -5.71 -14.14 -5.81
N GLN A 51 -5.13 -14.18 -7.01
CA GLN A 51 -5.84 -14.00 -8.28
C GLN A 51 -5.57 -15.20 -9.22
N PRO A 52 -6.17 -16.38 -8.96
CA PRO A 52 -5.79 -17.62 -9.63
C PRO A 52 -5.93 -17.57 -11.14
N GLN A 53 -6.93 -16.85 -11.66
CA GLN A 53 -7.22 -16.75 -13.08
C GLN A 53 -6.21 -15.89 -13.85
N ARG A 54 -5.50 -14.97 -13.15
CA ARG A 54 -4.59 -13.98 -13.75
C ARG A 54 -3.14 -14.18 -13.35
N ARG A 55 -2.91 -14.58 -12.11
CA ARG A 55 -1.59 -14.66 -11.48
C ARG A 55 -1.25 -16.06 -10.94
N GLY A 56 -2.11 -17.06 -11.20
CA GLY A 56 -1.89 -18.43 -10.76
C GLY A 56 -1.81 -18.53 -9.24
N GLY A 57 -0.73 -19.08 -8.69
CA GLY A 57 -0.52 -19.27 -7.26
C GLY A 57 0.26 -18.15 -6.56
N GLU A 58 0.39 -16.97 -7.18
CA GLU A 58 1.07 -15.82 -6.57
C GLU A 58 0.27 -15.30 -5.38
N GLU A 59 0.97 -15.02 -4.27
CA GLU A 59 0.39 -14.56 -3.00
C GLU A 59 0.60 -13.06 -2.83
N PHE A 60 -0.45 -12.36 -2.41
CA PHE A 60 -0.45 -10.91 -2.22
C PHE A 60 -0.87 -10.59 -0.79
N CYS A 61 -0.08 -9.78 -0.09
CA CYS A 61 -0.35 -9.36 1.28
C CYS A 61 -0.86 -7.91 1.39
N GLU A 62 -0.65 -7.12 0.35
CA GLU A 62 -0.92 -5.68 0.36
C GLU A 62 -1.86 -5.30 -0.78
N ASP A 63 -1.33 -5.19 -1.99
CA ASP A 63 -2.09 -4.75 -3.15
C ASP A 63 -2.55 -5.95 -3.99
N ILE A 64 -3.74 -5.86 -4.54
CA ILE A 64 -4.28 -6.80 -5.52
C ILE A 64 -3.97 -6.25 -6.91
N PRO A 65 -3.09 -6.89 -7.70
CA PRO A 65 -2.51 -6.27 -8.90
C PRO A 65 -3.52 -5.88 -9.98
N GLU A 66 -4.61 -6.63 -10.10
CA GLU A 66 -5.56 -6.43 -11.19
C GLU A 66 -7.00 -6.42 -10.66
N VAL A 67 -7.88 -5.69 -11.36
CA VAL A 67 -9.34 -5.83 -11.16
C VAL A 67 -9.80 -7.20 -11.60
N GLY A 68 -10.87 -7.72 -10.99
CA GLY A 68 -11.42 -9.04 -11.26
C GLY A 68 -11.53 -9.88 -9.99
N GLU A 69 -11.63 -11.20 -10.16
CA GLU A 69 -11.79 -12.11 -9.03
C GLU A 69 -10.54 -12.16 -8.16
N ALA A 70 -10.74 -11.94 -6.85
CA ALA A 70 -9.75 -12.14 -5.82
C ALA A 70 -10.29 -13.11 -4.75
N ILE A 71 -9.41 -13.95 -4.24
CA ILE A 71 -9.68 -14.87 -3.14
C ILE A 71 -8.84 -14.41 -1.96
N PHE A 72 -9.49 -14.13 -0.84
CA PHE A 72 -8.84 -13.78 0.41
C PHE A 72 -8.83 -14.99 1.34
N VAL A 73 -7.70 -15.24 1.94
CA VAL A 73 -7.49 -16.28 2.94
C VAL A 73 -6.97 -15.62 4.22
N ILE A 74 -7.67 -15.81 5.33
CA ILE A 74 -7.26 -15.33 6.64
C ILE A 74 -7.06 -16.56 7.53
N GLU A 75 -5.81 -16.91 7.79
CA GLU A 75 -5.42 -18.04 8.59
C GLU A 75 -5.19 -17.62 10.04
N TYR A 76 -5.85 -18.28 11.00
CA TYR A 76 -5.77 -17.92 12.40
C TYR A 76 -4.51 -18.48 13.04
N LEU A 77 -3.58 -17.61 13.42
CA LEU A 77 -2.35 -18.01 14.09
C LEU A 77 -2.58 -18.37 15.57
N HIS A 78 -3.67 -17.87 16.16
CA HIS A 78 -4.07 -18.23 17.51
C HIS A 78 -5.25 -19.21 17.52
N GLY A 79 -5.07 -20.38 18.13
CA GLY A 79 -6.10 -21.41 18.18
C GLY A 79 -7.42 -20.98 18.85
N HIS A 80 -7.38 -19.98 19.73
CA HIS A 80 -8.56 -19.40 20.38
C HIS A 80 -9.53 -18.77 19.38
N MET A 81 -9.04 -18.20 18.29
CA MET A 81 -9.88 -17.62 17.22
C MET A 81 -10.85 -18.60 16.57
N ARG A 82 -10.53 -19.92 16.60
CA ARG A 82 -11.42 -20.97 16.06
C ARG A 82 -12.77 -21.09 16.80
N GLN A 83 -12.82 -20.55 18.03
CA GLN A 83 -14.02 -20.54 18.88
C GLN A 83 -14.78 -19.22 18.75
N MET A 84 -14.18 -18.21 18.16
CA MET A 84 -14.77 -16.89 17.96
C MET A 84 -15.59 -16.84 16.66
N GLU A 85 -16.52 -15.91 16.61
CA GLU A 85 -17.19 -15.54 15.37
C GLU A 85 -16.39 -14.46 14.70
N VAL A 86 -15.96 -14.72 13.47
CA VAL A 86 -15.13 -13.79 12.70
C VAL A 86 -15.90 -13.35 11.48
N ASP A 87 -16.01 -12.05 11.26
CA ASP A 87 -16.50 -11.45 10.04
C ASP A 87 -15.37 -10.79 9.25
N PHE A 88 -15.62 -10.61 7.96
CA PHE A 88 -14.72 -9.88 7.08
C PHE A 88 -15.51 -8.96 6.16
N ARG A 89 -15.14 -7.69 6.15
CA ARG A 89 -15.75 -6.66 5.33
C ARG A 89 -14.70 -5.97 4.49
N VAL A 90 -15.05 -5.62 3.26
CA VAL A 90 -14.25 -4.75 2.40
C VAL A 90 -15.10 -3.54 2.06
N VAL A 91 -14.58 -2.35 2.37
CA VAL A 91 -15.19 -1.07 2.04
C VAL A 91 -14.31 -0.29 1.07
N ARG A 92 -14.90 0.55 0.24
CA ARG A 92 -14.18 1.47 -0.61
C ARG A 92 -13.59 2.59 0.25
N ASP A 93 -12.32 2.95 0.04
CA ASP A 93 -11.68 4.07 0.72
C ASP A 93 -12.08 5.40 0.08
N VAL A 94 -13.31 5.85 0.38
CA VAL A 94 -13.87 7.10 -0.15
C VAL A 94 -13.32 8.36 0.52
N MET A 95 -12.68 8.19 1.67
CA MET A 95 -12.09 9.29 2.47
C MET A 95 -10.58 9.44 2.25
N ASP A 96 -9.99 8.60 1.39
CA ASP A 96 -8.55 8.58 1.10
C ASP A 96 -7.65 8.42 2.34
N PHE A 97 -8.05 7.58 3.30
CA PHE A 97 -7.23 7.26 4.48
C PHE A 97 -5.94 6.53 4.09
N GLY A 98 -6.00 5.73 3.03
CA GLY A 98 -4.87 4.99 2.49
C GLY A 98 -4.26 4.04 3.51
N VAL A 99 -2.94 3.92 3.47
CA VAL A 99 -2.16 3.02 4.35
C VAL A 99 -2.21 3.38 5.85
N TYR A 100 -2.78 4.53 6.18
CA TYR A 100 -2.93 4.99 7.57
C TYR A 100 -4.30 4.64 8.17
N ALA A 101 -5.20 4.03 7.37
CA ALA A 101 -6.51 3.61 7.82
C ALA A 101 -6.43 2.78 9.10
N ASN A 102 -7.26 3.14 10.08
CA ASN A 102 -7.32 2.51 11.37
C ASN A 102 -8.78 2.36 11.84
N TRP A 103 -9.00 1.76 13.01
CA TRP A 103 -10.34 1.50 13.51
C TRP A 103 -11.16 2.77 13.78
N ASP A 104 -10.53 3.83 14.27
CA ASP A 104 -11.24 5.10 14.55
C ASP A 104 -11.69 5.75 13.25
N ASP A 105 -10.93 5.61 12.17
CA ASP A 105 -11.32 6.06 10.83
C ASP A 105 -12.55 5.31 10.33
N VAL A 106 -12.56 3.98 10.47
CA VAL A 106 -13.72 3.14 10.09
C VAL A 106 -14.97 3.53 10.88
N VAL A 107 -14.82 3.75 12.19
CA VAL A 107 -15.93 4.23 13.05
C VAL A 107 -16.41 5.61 12.61
N SER A 108 -15.51 6.50 12.19
CA SER A 108 -15.86 7.85 11.73
C SER A 108 -16.66 7.89 10.44
N MET A 109 -16.55 6.86 9.58
CA MET A 109 -17.37 6.72 8.37
C MET A 109 -18.86 6.49 8.67
N GLY A 110 -19.19 6.05 9.90
CA GLY A 110 -20.58 5.82 10.31
C GLY A 110 -21.22 4.59 9.66
N ASP A 111 -22.25 4.79 8.84
CA ASP A 111 -22.88 3.67 8.14
C ASP A 111 -22.05 3.27 6.93
N LEU A 112 -21.48 2.07 7.00
CA LEU A 112 -20.62 1.51 5.94
C LEU A 112 -21.39 0.86 4.80
N SER A 113 -22.72 0.81 4.84
CA SER A 113 -23.54 0.03 3.89
C SER A 113 -23.30 0.44 2.44
N ASP A 114 -23.21 1.75 2.17
CA ASP A 114 -23.08 2.30 0.83
C ASP A 114 -21.67 2.10 0.23
N ASP A 115 -20.66 2.07 1.10
CA ASP A 115 -19.25 1.91 0.69
C ASP A 115 -18.77 0.44 0.77
N THR A 116 -19.60 -0.45 1.36
CA THR A 116 -19.27 -1.88 1.45
C THR A 116 -19.40 -2.54 0.08
N VAL A 117 -18.28 -3.04 -0.43
CA VAL A 117 -18.26 -3.83 -1.69
C VAL A 117 -18.35 -5.32 -1.43
N PHE A 118 -17.96 -5.78 -0.25
CA PHE A 118 -18.05 -7.19 0.15
C PHE A 118 -18.25 -7.31 1.66
N TYR A 119 -19.08 -8.27 2.05
CA TYR A 119 -19.27 -8.61 3.46
C TYR A 119 -19.52 -10.10 3.65
N LEU A 120 -18.66 -10.71 4.47
CA LEU A 120 -18.83 -12.07 4.96
C LEU A 120 -19.30 -11.97 6.42
N PRO A 121 -20.53 -12.44 6.74
CA PRO A 121 -21.09 -12.30 8.07
C PRO A 121 -20.35 -13.14 9.12
N PRO A 122 -20.47 -12.79 10.42
CA PRO A 122 -19.80 -13.48 11.50
C PRO A 122 -20.08 -14.98 11.49
N ALA A 123 -19.03 -15.77 11.47
CA ALA A 123 -19.11 -17.23 11.50
C ALA A 123 -17.89 -17.81 12.20
N ARG A 124 -18.06 -19.00 12.82
CA ARG A 124 -16.94 -19.76 13.37
C ARG A 124 -16.27 -20.57 12.27
N GLN A 125 -14.94 -20.55 12.27
CA GLN A 125 -14.12 -21.35 11.35
C GLN A 125 -13.31 -22.39 12.16
N PRO A 126 -13.85 -23.61 12.38
CA PRO A 126 -13.18 -24.62 13.20
C PRO A 126 -11.86 -25.11 12.60
N ASP A 127 -11.69 -25.03 11.27
CA ASP A 127 -10.46 -25.33 10.56
C ASP A 127 -9.39 -24.23 10.75
N GLY A 128 -9.80 -23.06 11.27
CA GLY A 128 -8.92 -21.93 11.53
C GLY A 128 -8.60 -21.08 10.30
N VAL A 129 -9.38 -21.22 9.22
CA VAL A 129 -9.16 -20.49 7.97
C VAL A 129 -10.45 -19.90 7.45
N LEU A 130 -10.54 -18.58 7.43
CA LEU A 130 -11.62 -17.86 6.76
C LEU A 130 -11.24 -17.67 5.30
N ARG A 131 -12.16 -18.00 4.40
CA ARG A 131 -12.00 -17.84 2.95
C ARG A 131 -13.11 -16.98 2.40
N ALA A 132 -12.73 -15.96 1.65
CA ALA A 132 -13.65 -15.04 1.02
C ALA A 132 -13.30 -14.90 -0.47
N ARG A 133 -14.32 -14.77 -1.30
CA ARG A 133 -14.15 -14.55 -2.75
C ARG A 133 -14.96 -13.33 -3.15
N HIS A 134 -14.34 -12.42 -3.87
CA HIS A 134 -14.99 -11.23 -4.37
C HIS A 134 -14.47 -10.87 -5.76
N GLU A 135 -15.32 -10.31 -6.61
CA GLU A 135 -14.95 -9.79 -7.92
C GLU A 135 -14.92 -8.26 -7.86
N PHE A 136 -13.72 -7.70 -7.94
CA PHE A 136 -13.53 -6.26 -8.00
C PHE A 136 -13.79 -5.76 -9.42
N VAL A 137 -14.71 -4.80 -9.56
CA VAL A 137 -15.06 -4.19 -10.84
C VAL A 137 -14.22 -2.94 -11.09
N ASP A 138 -13.93 -2.18 -10.03
CA ASP A 138 -13.22 -0.92 -10.10
C ASP A 138 -11.83 -1.03 -9.49
N SER A 139 -10.85 -0.33 -10.09
CA SER A 139 -9.56 -0.08 -9.48
C SER A 139 -9.68 1.03 -8.42
N GLY A 140 -8.87 0.94 -7.36
CA GLY A 140 -8.87 1.97 -6.31
C GLY A 140 -8.41 1.44 -4.96
N GLY A 141 -8.48 2.33 -3.96
CA GLY A 141 -8.21 2.01 -2.56
C GLY A 141 -9.38 1.31 -1.89
N TYR A 142 -9.07 0.31 -1.10
CA TYR A 142 -10.04 -0.44 -0.29
C TYR A 142 -9.50 -0.65 1.11
N ILE A 143 -10.42 -0.74 2.06
CA ILE A 143 -10.12 -1.02 3.46
C ILE A 143 -10.73 -2.36 3.81
N GLY A 144 -9.89 -3.30 4.21
CA GLY A 144 -10.30 -4.57 4.80
C GLY A 144 -10.49 -4.42 6.30
N VAL A 145 -11.61 -4.90 6.80
CA VAL A 145 -11.96 -4.91 8.22
C VAL A 145 -12.24 -6.34 8.64
N VAL A 146 -11.48 -6.85 9.58
CA VAL A 146 -11.70 -8.17 10.20
C VAL A 146 -12.08 -7.96 11.64
N THR A 147 -13.22 -8.51 12.05
CA THR A 147 -13.68 -8.45 13.44
C THR A 147 -13.81 -9.85 14.01
N ALA A 148 -13.10 -10.12 15.10
CA ALA A 148 -13.22 -11.36 15.86
C ALA A 148 -14.01 -11.10 17.16
N SER A 149 -15.14 -11.77 17.31
CA SER A 149 -16.06 -11.60 18.44
C SER A 149 -16.01 -12.81 19.38
N ASP A 150 -15.62 -12.58 20.63
CA ASP A 150 -15.61 -13.59 21.67
C ASP A 150 -16.92 -13.53 22.48
N ALA A 151 -17.81 -14.46 22.24
CA ALA A 151 -19.09 -14.55 22.94
C ALA A 151 -18.93 -14.80 24.47
N ALA A 152 -17.84 -15.45 24.90
CA ALA A 152 -17.63 -15.77 26.31
C ALA A 152 -17.23 -14.54 27.14
N SER A 153 -16.44 -13.62 26.55
CA SER A 153 -15.99 -12.41 27.22
C SER A 153 -16.72 -11.15 26.77
N ASN A 154 -17.59 -11.24 25.78
CA ASN A 154 -18.28 -10.12 25.10
C ASN A 154 -17.29 -9.06 24.61
N LYS A 155 -16.15 -9.50 24.06
CA LYS A 155 -15.11 -8.64 23.51
C LYS A 155 -15.02 -8.77 22.00
N HIS A 156 -14.72 -7.64 21.36
CA HIS A 156 -14.47 -7.55 19.94
C HIS A 156 -13.03 -7.12 19.69
N TYR A 157 -12.40 -7.76 18.73
CA TYR A 157 -11.03 -7.48 18.33
C TYR A 157 -11.01 -7.18 16.83
N ASN A 158 -10.51 -6.02 16.45
CA ASN A 158 -10.58 -5.54 15.08
C ASN A 158 -9.17 -5.42 14.49
N ALA A 159 -9.03 -5.79 13.21
CA ALA A 159 -7.94 -5.38 12.37
C ALA A 159 -8.48 -4.58 11.20
N VAL A 160 -7.78 -3.49 10.88
CA VAL A 160 -8.06 -2.65 9.71
C VAL A 160 -6.79 -2.61 8.87
N PHE A 161 -6.92 -2.83 7.59
CA PHE A 161 -5.79 -2.77 6.66
C PHE A 161 -6.24 -2.21 5.32
N PHE A 162 -5.37 -1.42 4.73
CA PHE A 162 -5.58 -0.86 3.41
C PHE A 162 -4.95 -1.75 2.35
N PHE A 163 -5.59 -1.86 1.20
CA PHE A 163 -5.02 -2.45 0.00
C PHE A 163 -5.54 -1.74 -1.24
N TYR A 164 -4.73 -1.73 -2.29
CA TYR A 164 -5.12 -1.16 -3.57
C TYR A 164 -5.44 -2.29 -4.56
N VAL A 165 -6.47 -2.10 -5.37
CA VAL A 165 -6.84 -3.03 -6.44
C VAL A 165 -6.57 -2.38 -7.79
N GLY A 166 -5.84 -3.10 -8.65
CA GLY A 166 -5.48 -2.64 -9.98
C GLY A 166 -4.15 -1.89 -10.03
N ASP A 167 -3.77 -1.45 -11.22
CA ASP A 167 -2.52 -0.75 -11.45
C ASP A 167 -2.53 0.65 -10.85
N ARG A 168 -1.53 0.98 -10.04
CA ARG A 168 -1.31 2.34 -9.56
C ARG A 168 -0.78 3.23 -10.69
N SER A 169 -1.44 4.34 -10.93
CA SER A 169 -0.94 5.35 -11.87
C SER A 169 0.30 6.05 -11.32
N TYR A 170 1.44 5.84 -11.97
CA TYR A 170 2.68 6.55 -11.66
C TYR A 170 2.79 7.93 -12.34
N LEU A 171 1.70 8.43 -12.93
CA LEU A 171 1.70 9.70 -13.66
C LEU A 171 2.08 10.89 -12.77
N SER A 172 1.62 10.90 -11.53
CA SER A 172 1.97 11.94 -10.55
C SER A 172 3.46 11.91 -10.18
N LEU A 173 4.04 10.72 -10.04
CA LEU A 173 5.48 10.54 -9.78
C LEU A 173 6.32 11.04 -10.96
N LEU A 174 5.91 10.72 -12.20
CA LEU A 174 6.56 11.20 -13.40
C LEU A 174 6.45 12.72 -13.55
N ALA A 175 5.27 13.30 -13.24
CA ALA A 175 5.07 14.75 -13.24
C ALA A 175 5.96 15.43 -12.20
N PHE A 176 6.07 14.89 -10.99
CA PHE A 176 6.97 15.39 -9.94
C PHE A 176 8.43 15.30 -10.36
N ALA A 177 8.87 14.16 -10.92
CA ALA A 177 10.22 13.99 -11.42
C ALA A 177 10.56 14.99 -12.53
N ALA A 178 9.62 15.23 -13.46
CA ALA A 178 9.77 16.22 -14.51
C ALA A 178 9.89 17.65 -13.94
N LEU A 179 9.09 17.99 -12.92
CA LEU A 179 9.17 19.30 -12.25
C LEU A 179 10.54 19.50 -11.59
N VAL A 180 11.04 18.50 -10.87
CA VAL A 180 12.36 18.55 -10.24
C VAL A 180 13.46 18.76 -11.29
N LEU A 181 13.40 18.05 -12.41
CA LEU A 181 14.34 18.21 -13.51
C LEU A 181 14.26 19.62 -14.12
N LEU A 182 13.09 20.18 -14.31
CA LEU A 182 12.91 21.54 -14.83
C LEU A 182 13.53 22.59 -13.90
N VAL A 183 13.29 22.46 -12.58
CA VAL A 183 13.90 23.35 -11.59
C VAL A 183 15.41 23.26 -11.62
N GLN A 184 15.98 22.06 -11.70
CA GLN A 184 17.42 21.85 -11.78
C GLN A 184 18.03 22.41 -13.07
N LEU A 185 17.38 22.20 -14.21
CA LEU A 185 17.82 22.79 -15.49
C LEU A 185 17.78 24.31 -15.46
N GLY A 186 16.71 24.90 -14.88
CA GLY A 186 16.60 26.33 -14.67
C GLY A 186 17.72 26.89 -13.81
N TYR A 187 18.07 26.21 -12.73
CA TYR A 187 19.20 26.58 -11.88
C TYR A 187 20.53 26.49 -12.61
N LEU A 188 20.80 25.41 -13.37
CA LEU A 188 22.01 25.25 -14.16
C LEU A 188 22.13 26.30 -15.28
N ALA A 189 21.00 26.68 -15.89
CA ALA A 189 20.97 27.75 -16.89
C ALA A 189 21.26 29.13 -16.27
N SER A 190 20.64 29.46 -15.12
CA SER A 190 20.80 30.74 -14.45
C SER A 190 22.26 30.96 -13.90
N THR A 191 22.92 29.89 -13.47
CA THR A 191 24.32 29.95 -13.00
C THR A 191 25.33 29.92 -14.13
N GLY A 192 24.90 29.84 -15.40
CA GLY A 192 25.80 29.78 -16.57
C GLY A 192 26.65 28.51 -16.64
N SER A 193 26.37 27.53 -15.78
CA SER A 193 27.10 26.26 -15.72
C SER A 193 26.91 25.43 -16.97
N LEU A 194 25.74 25.50 -17.57
CA LEU A 194 25.38 24.80 -18.80
C LEU A 194 26.19 25.34 -19.99
N GLN A 195 26.28 26.66 -20.13
CA GLN A 195 27.06 27.31 -21.21
C GLN A 195 28.54 26.98 -21.11
N ARG A 196 29.10 26.93 -19.89
CA ARG A 196 30.49 26.56 -19.64
C ARG A 196 30.78 25.10 -19.98
N PHE A 197 29.80 24.19 -19.68
CA PHE A 197 29.91 22.77 -19.99
C PHE A 197 29.85 22.51 -21.50
N VAL A 198 28.89 23.10 -22.20
CA VAL A 198 28.73 22.98 -23.67
C VAL A 198 29.97 23.57 -24.39
N LYS A 199 30.45 24.75 -23.99
CA LYS A 199 31.63 25.38 -24.56
C LYS A 199 32.92 24.57 -24.38
N ARG A 200 33.03 23.83 -23.26
CA ARG A 200 34.21 22.94 -23.02
C ARG A 200 34.13 21.65 -23.84
N ARG A 201 32.94 21.12 -24.09
CA ARG A 201 32.80 19.82 -24.78
C ARG A 201 32.79 19.96 -26.31
N PHE A 202 32.18 21.02 -26.79
CA PHE A 202 31.99 21.25 -28.23
C PHE A 202 32.88 22.38 -28.82
N GLY A 203 33.50 23.21 -27.99
CA GLY A 203 34.38 24.27 -28.44
C GLY A 203 35.87 23.87 -28.68
N LYS A 204 36.15 22.57 -28.72
CA LYS A 204 37.49 22.03 -28.93
C LYS A 204 37.80 21.58 -30.36
N ASN A 205 36.82 21.75 -31.28
CA ASN A 205 36.92 21.37 -32.68
C ASN A 205 36.75 22.60 -33.59
N GLY A 206 37.48 23.67 -33.34
CA GLY A 206 37.63 24.81 -34.21
C GLY A 206 39.06 25.36 -34.17
#